data_f934061b2ee031ef615eee6d2fdfc650
#
_entry.id   f934061b2ee031ef615eee6d2fdfc650
#
_cell.length_a   1.000
_cell.length_b   1.000
_cell.length_c   1.000
_cell.angle_alpha   90.00
_cell.angle_beta   90.00
_cell.angle_gamma   90.00
#
_symmetry.space_group_name_H-M   'P 1'
#
loop_
_entity.id
_entity.type
_entity.pdbx_description
1 polymer ?
#
loop_
_entity_poly.entity_id
_entity_poly.type
_entity_poly.pdbx_seq_one_letter_code
_entity_poly.pdbx_strand_id
1 'polypeptide(L)'
;MSPLKNGSNEATANRRALSLTSMYFNRFLVFRYVTAIFFFVNLYWAIVLFGFGSGIGLLPSILLIGTAVVMVKQIGKFWKHTNRLTFTRWFYWVQLFINLSVGLSLVFGKLKVFYPFLNEASLPWVLSVLGFGILVSAFLEYRVFLIEHDKDRYIKHIRQFAASI
;
A
#
# COMPACT_ATOMS: atom_id res chain seq x y z
N MET A 1 38.45 -7.21 34.04
CA MET A 1 37.16 -6.95 33.37
C MET A 1 36.66 -8.27 32.82
N SER A 2 35.57 -8.83 33.30
CA SER A 2 35.13 -10.20 32.99
C SER A 2 34.48 -10.29 31.61
N PRO A 3 34.81 -11.27 30.76
CA PRO A 3 34.25 -11.46 29.42
C PRO A 3 32.72 -11.67 29.40
N LEU A 4 32.13 -12.10 30.52
CA LEU A 4 30.68 -12.29 30.68
C LEU A 4 29.88 -10.96 30.66
N LYS A 5 30.48 -9.85 31.08
CA LYS A 5 29.81 -8.53 31.10
C LYS A 5 29.74 -7.91 29.69
N ASN A 6 30.69 -8.22 28.81
CA ASN A 6 30.65 -7.78 27.40
C ASN A 6 29.57 -8.52 26.59
N GLY A 7 29.43 -9.83 26.75
CA GLY A 7 28.41 -10.60 26.06
C GLY A 7 26.98 -10.22 26.44
N SER A 8 26.72 -9.86 27.69
CA SER A 8 25.39 -9.38 28.13
C SER A 8 25.07 -7.99 27.57
N ASN A 9 26.06 -7.11 27.46
CA ASN A 9 25.88 -5.78 26.87
C ASN A 9 25.64 -5.84 25.36
N GLU A 10 26.36 -6.71 24.64
CA GLU A 10 26.13 -6.95 23.21
C GLU A 10 24.77 -7.58 22.94
N ALA A 11 24.33 -8.55 23.74
CA ALA A 11 23.03 -9.15 23.61
C ALA A 11 21.89 -8.14 23.84
N THR A 12 22.04 -7.24 24.82
CA THR A 12 21.07 -6.17 25.07
C THR A 12 21.05 -5.13 23.97
N ALA A 13 22.22 -4.74 23.44
CA ALA A 13 22.32 -3.82 22.29
C ALA A 13 21.66 -4.41 21.04
N ASN A 14 21.91 -5.69 20.75
CA ASN A 14 21.29 -6.38 19.61
C ASN A 14 19.76 -6.47 19.75
N ARG A 15 19.24 -6.79 20.95
CA ARG A 15 17.78 -6.80 21.21
C ARG A 15 17.16 -5.42 21.00
N ARG A 16 17.82 -4.36 21.42
CA ARG A 16 17.37 -2.97 21.24
C ARG A 16 17.36 -2.58 19.76
N ALA A 17 18.40 -2.93 19.01
CA ALA A 17 18.47 -2.71 17.58
C ALA A 17 17.34 -3.43 16.82
N LEU A 18 17.07 -4.70 17.18
CA LEU A 18 15.97 -5.49 16.62
C LEU A 18 14.60 -4.87 16.95
N SER A 19 14.41 -4.36 18.17
CA SER A 19 13.18 -3.69 18.56
C SER A 19 12.94 -2.41 17.78
N LEU A 20 13.96 -1.58 17.58
CA LEU A 20 13.88 -0.39 16.73
C LEU A 20 13.55 -0.74 15.28
N THR A 21 14.21 -1.75 14.72
CA THR A 21 13.93 -2.23 13.36
C THR A 21 12.48 -2.70 13.22
N SER A 22 11.97 -3.43 14.23
CA SER A 22 10.57 -3.88 14.24
C SER A 22 9.58 -2.71 14.31
N MET A 23 9.89 -1.67 15.09
CA MET A 23 9.05 -0.46 15.13
C MET A 23 9.02 0.27 13.79
N TYR A 24 10.16 0.42 13.11
CA TYR A 24 10.21 0.97 11.75
C TYR A 24 9.44 0.08 10.77
N PHE A 25 9.53 -1.24 10.89
CA PHE A 25 8.77 -2.16 10.07
C PHE A 25 7.26 -1.97 10.21
N ASN A 26 6.76 -1.89 11.44
CA ASN A 26 5.33 -1.72 11.73
C ASN A 26 4.77 -0.40 11.19
N ARG A 27 5.59 0.65 11.09
CA ARG A 27 5.21 1.93 10.49
C ARG A 27 4.70 1.78 9.04
N PHE A 28 5.30 0.85 8.28
CA PHE A 28 4.98 0.62 6.87
C PHE A 28 4.08 -0.59 6.62
N LEU A 29 3.67 -1.29 7.66
CA LEU A 29 2.93 -2.55 7.56
C LEU A 29 1.58 -2.36 6.85
N VAL A 30 0.84 -1.30 7.16
CA VAL A 30 -0.45 -0.99 6.52
C VAL A 30 -0.29 -0.83 5.01
N PHE A 31 0.75 -0.13 4.56
CA PHE A 31 1.02 0.05 3.13
C PHE A 31 1.25 -1.28 2.42
N ARG A 32 1.97 -2.21 3.03
CA ARG A 32 2.26 -3.53 2.46
C ARG A 32 0.99 -4.34 2.26
N TYR A 33 0.14 -4.43 3.29
CA TYR A 33 -1.10 -5.19 3.19
C TYR A 33 -2.06 -4.59 2.18
N VAL A 34 -2.26 -3.27 2.21
CA VAL A 34 -3.17 -2.62 1.25
C VAL A 34 -2.63 -2.71 -0.17
N THR A 35 -1.31 -2.53 -0.37
CA THR A 35 -0.71 -2.71 -1.71
C THR A 35 -0.89 -4.15 -2.20
N ALA A 36 -0.73 -5.16 -1.32
CA ALA A 36 -0.97 -6.56 -1.67
C ALA A 36 -2.44 -6.80 -2.06
N ILE A 37 -3.40 -6.21 -1.34
CA ILE A 37 -4.82 -6.29 -1.70
C ILE A 37 -5.05 -5.68 -3.09
N PHE A 38 -4.53 -4.49 -3.36
CA PHE A 38 -4.65 -3.86 -4.69
C PHE A 38 -3.99 -4.70 -5.78
N PHE A 39 -2.86 -5.34 -5.49
CA PHE A 39 -2.20 -6.25 -6.43
C PHE A 39 -3.13 -7.40 -6.82
N PHE A 40 -3.70 -8.11 -5.86
CA PHE A 40 -4.59 -9.24 -6.14
C PHE A 40 -5.91 -8.81 -6.78
N VAL A 41 -6.49 -7.69 -6.38
CA VAL A 41 -7.70 -7.15 -6.99
C VAL A 41 -7.46 -6.81 -8.46
N ASN A 42 -6.38 -6.10 -8.79
CA ASN A 42 -6.03 -5.76 -10.17
C ASN A 42 -5.66 -7.01 -10.99
N LEU A 43 -4.97 -7.99 -10.39
CA LEU A 43 -4.66 -9.26 -11.03
C LEU A 43 -5.93 -10.02 -11.41
N TYR A 44 -6.84 -10.17 -10.45
CA TYR A 44 -8.11 -10.84 -10.70
C TYR A 44 -8.94 -10.13 -11.77
N TRP A 45 -9.03 -8.81 -11.68
CA TRP A 45 -9.75 -8.00 -12.66
C TRP A 45 -9.14 -8.12 -14.07
N ALA A 46 -7.80 -8.09 -14.19
CA ALA A 46 -7.11 -8.30 -15.46
C ALA A 46 -7.41 -9.67 -16.07
N ILE A 47 -7.27 -10.75 -15.28
CA ILE A 47 -7.52 -12.13 -15.73
C ILE A 47 -8.94 -12.28 -16.26
N VAL A 48 -9.93 -11.77 -15.53
CA VAL A 48 -11.33 -11.88 -15.93
C VAL A 48 -11.59 -11.09 -17.22
N LEU A 49 -11.10 -9.86 -17.33
CA LEU A 49 -11.28 -9.04 -18.54
C LEU A 49 -10.64 -9.67 -19.77
N PHE A 50 -9.45 -10.22 -19.66
CA PHE A 50 -8.82 -10.94 -20.77
C PHE A 50 -9.58 -12.21 -21.12
N GLY A 51 -10.13 -12.93 -20.15
CA GLY A 51 -11.00 -14.10 -20.37
C GLY A 51 -12.25 -13.75 -21.18
N PHE A 52 -12.76 -12.52 -21.06
CA PHE A 52 -13.86 -12.00 -21.90
C PHE A 52 -13.40 -11.33 -23.20
N GLY A 53 -12.12 -11.41 -23.54
CA GLY A 53 -11.57 -10.81 -24.77
C GLY A 53 -11.59 -9.27 -24.77
N SER A 54 -11.70 -8.64 -23.60
CA SER A 54 -11.80 -7.18 -23.49
C SER A 54 -10.43 -6.52 -23.52
N GLY A 55 -10.19 -5.64 -24.49
CA GLY A 55 -8.96 -4.82 -24.57
C GLY A 55 -8.77 -3.89 -23.36
N ILE A 56 -9.84 -3.61 -22.58
CA ILE A 56 -9.76 -2.81 -21.35
C ILE A 56 -8.96 -3.53 -20.26
N GLY A 57 -8.72 -4.85 -20.38
CA GLY A 57 -7.82 -5.60 -19.51
C GLY A 57 -6.40 -5.02 -19.38
N LEU A 58 -5.98 -4.18 -20.34
CA LEU A 58 -4.71 -3.44 -20.24
C LEU A 58 -4.69 -2.46 -19.07
N LEU A 59 -5.81 -1.86 -18.69
CA LEU A 59 -5.90 -0.90 -17.61
C LEU A 59 -5.54 -1.53 -16.24
N PRO A 60 -6.19 -2.62 -15.77
CA PRO A 60 -5.78 -3.28 -14.54
C PRO A 60 -4.39 -3.91 -14.66
N SER A 61 -3.91 -4.28 -15.86
CA SER A 61 -2.54 -4.80 -16.03
C SER A 61 -1.48 -3.74 -15.76
N ILE A 62 -1.70 -2.50 -16.20
CA ILE A 62 -0.82 -1.37 -15.89
C ILE A 62 -0.81 -1.10 -14.37
N LEU A 63 -1.98 -1.12 -13.73
CA LEU A 63 -2.09 -0.97 -12.28
C LEU A 63 -1.40 -2.13 -11.53
N LEU A 64 -1.49 -3.34 -12.04
CA LEU A 64 -0.81 -4.51 -11.51
C LEU A 64 0.71 -4.34 -11.52
N ILE A 65 1.28 -3.89 -12.63
CA ILE A 65 2.72 -3.59 -12.73
C ILE A 65 3.09 -2.47 -11.74
N GLY A 66 2.29 -1.42 -11.65
CA GLY A 66 2.49 -0.34 -10.71
C GLY A 66 2.51 -0.82 -9.26
N THR A 67 1.54 -1.66 -8.84
CA THR A 67 1.50 -2.25 -7.50
C THR A 67 2.72 -3.14 -7.24
N ALA A 68 3.13 -3.97 -8.21
CA ALA A 68 4.32 -4.81 -8.09
C ALA A 68 5.59 -3.96 -7.83
N VAL A 69 5.78 -2.88 -8.60
CA VAL A 69 6.90 -1.96 -8.40
C VAL A 69 6.86 -1.29 -7.02
N VAL A 70 5.67 -0.87 -6.56
CA VAL A 70 5.49 -0.33 -5.20
C VAL A 70 5.89 -1.35 -4.14
N MET A 71 5.46 -2.61 -4.27
CA MET A 71 5.80 -3.70 -3.34
C MET A 71 7.31 -3.91 -3.26
N VAL A 72 7.99 -4.02 -4.40
CA VAL A 72 9.46 -4.19 -4.45
C VAL A 72 10.18 -3.01 -3.78
N LYS A 73 9.75 -1.78 -4.07
CA LYS A 73 10.32 -0.58 -3.43
C LYS A 73 10.06 -0.53 -1.91
N GLN A 74 8.91 -1.01 -1.45
CA GLN A 74 8.60 -1.10 -0.02
C GLN A 74 9.47 -2.15 0.70
N ILE A 75 9.77 -3.27 0.05
CA ILE A 75 10.70 -4.29 0.58
C ILE A 75 12.11 -3.69 0.69
N GLY A 76 12.58 -2.98 -0.33
CA GLY A 76 13.90 -2.33 -0.32
C GLY A 76 14.07 -1.28 0.80
N LYS A 77 12.98 -0.67 1.27
CA LYS A 77 13.00 0.29 2.39
C LYS A 77 13.23 -0.35 3.77
N PHE A 78 13.01 -1.64 3.89
CA PHE A 78 13.37 -2.39 5.08
C PHE A 78 14.87 -2.28 5.40
N TRP A 79 15.70 -2.29 4.37
CA TRP A 79 17.16 -2.20 4.48
C TRP A 79 17.68 -0.75 4.51
N LYS A 80 16.95 0.18 3.87
CA LYS A 80 17.33 1.60 3.78
C LYS A 80 16.30 2.42 4.55
N HIS A 81 16.55 2.84 5.75
CA HIS A 81 15.68 3.62 6.64
C HIS A 81 15.31 5.01 6.06
N THR A 82 14.91 5.07 4.79
CA THR A 82 14.57 6.33 4.11
C THR A 82 13.07 6.61 4.15
N ASN A 83 12.69 7.81 4.57
CA ASN A 83 11.31 8.25 4.70
C ASN A 83 10.67 8.71 3.37
N ARG A 84 11.42 8.77 2.26
CA ARG A 84 10.88 9.24 0.97
C ARG A 84 9.99 8.19 0.31
N LEU A 85 8.69 8.47 0.24
CA LEU A 85 7.66 7.60 -0.34
C LEU A 85 7.15 8.11 -1.71
N THR A 86 7.90 8.96 -2.40
CA THR A 86 7.50 9.69 -3.60
C THR A 86 6.82 8.79 -4.65
N PHE A 87 7.40 7.61 -4.95
CA PHE A 87 6.82 6.71 -5.93
C PHE A 87 5.52 6.06 -5.44
N THR A 88 5.46 5.68 -4.17
CA THR A 88 4.27 5.11 -3.53
C THR A 88 3.13 6.12 -3.53
N ARG A 89 3.41 7.39 -3.24
CA ARG A 89 2.47 8.51 -3.31
C ARG A 89 1.92 8.69 -4.73
N TRP A 90 2.77 8.78 -5.73
CA TRP A 90 2.35 8.90 -7.13
C TRP A 90 1.44 7.76 -7.56
N PHE A 91 1.78 6.54 -7.17
CA PHE A 91 0.98 5.37 -7.49
C PHE A 91 -0.43 5.45 -6.88
N TYR A 92 -0.57 5.82 -5.60
CA TYR A 92 -1.89 5.93 -4.97
C TYR A 92 -2.74 7.06 -5.55
N TRP A 93 -2.14 8.17 -5.99
CA TRP A 93 -2.84 9.19 -6.75
C TRP A 93 -3.39 8.65 -8.07
N VAL A 94 -2.59 7.91 -8.82
CA VAL A 94 -3.03 7.26 -10.06
C VAL A 94 -4.15 6.26 -9.79
N GLN A 95 -4.01 5.42 -8.77
CA GLN A 95 -5.03 4.44 -8.37
C GLN A 95 -6.35 5.12 -7.98
N LEU A 96 -6.28 6.19 -7.19
CA LEU A 96 -7.44 6.98 -6.78
C LEU A 96 -8.14 7.59 -7.99
N PHE A 97 -7.39 8.21 -8.91
CA PHE A 97 -7.92 8.82 -10.12
C PHE A 97 -8.60 7.78 -11.03
N ILE A 98 -7.99 6.62 -11.21
CA ILE A 98 -8.56 5.53 -12.01
C ILE A 98 -9.84 5.00 -11.37
N ASN A 99 -9.83 4.72 -10.06
CA ASN A 99 -11.03 4.26 -9.35
C ASN A 99 -12.18 5.28 -9.46
N LEU A 100 -11.87 6.58 -9.35
CA LEU A 100 -12.87 7.64 -9.51
C LEU A 100 -13.41 7.69 -10.95
N SER A 101 -12.53 7.60 -11.95
CA SER A 101 -12.89 7.63 -13.38
C SER A 101 -13.75 6.43 -13.77
N VAL A 102 -13.39 5.22 -13.29
CA VAL A 102 -14.18 4.01 -13.49
C VAL A 102 -15.53 4.15 -12.81
N GLY A 103 -15.56 4.56 -11.52
CA GLY A 103 -16.80 4.76 -10.77
C GLY A 103 -17.75 5.74 -11.48
N LEU A 104 -17.22 6.87 -11.95
CA LEU A 104 -17.99 7.84 -12.72
C LEU A 104 -18.53 7.24 -14.02
N SER A 105 -17.68 6.50 -14.76
CA SER A 105 -18.09 5.82 -16.00
C SER A 105 -19.23 4.80 -15.75
N LEU A 106 -19.22 4.10 -14.61
CA LEU A 106 -20.30 3.18 -14.25
C LEU A 106 -21.63 3.90 -14.02
N VAL A 107 -21.61 5.09 -13.37
CA VAL A 107 -22.80 5.92 -13.20
C VAL A 107 -23.40 6.36 -14.54
N PHE A 108 -22.55 6.57 -15.56
CA PHE A 108 -22.99 6.85 -16.94
C PHE A 108 -23.34 5.59 -17.76
N GLY A 109 -23.62 4.47 -17.11
CA GLY A 109 -24.10 3.24 -17.77
C GLY A 109 -23.03 2.43 -18.49
N LYS A 110 -21.74 2.66 -18.21
CA LYS A 110 -20.63 1.93 -18.84
C LYS A 110 -20.23 0.65 -18.10
N LEU A 111 -21.17 0.02 -17.34
CA LEU A 111 -20.88 -1.19 -16.56
C LEU A 111 -20.31 -2.31 -17.42
N LYS A 112 -20.94 -2.63 -18.53
CA LYS A 112 -20.53 -3.72 -19.42
C LYS A 112 -19.15 -3.52 -20.06
N VAL A 113 -18.69 -2.28 -20.14
CA VAL A 113 -17.37 -1.94 -20.67
C VAL A 113 -16.26 -2.38 -19.70
N PHE A 114 -16.42 -2.04 -18.41
CA PHE A 114 -15.41 -2.35 -17.38
C PHE A 114 -15.65 -3.69 -16.67
N TYR A 115 -16.89 -4.17 -16.66
CA TYR A 115 -17.31 -5.40 -15.98
C TYR A 115 -18.29 -6.19 -16.85
N PRO A 116 -17.84 -6.75 -18.00
CA PRO A 116 -18.72 -7.44 -18.96
C PRO A 116 -19.40 -8.67 -18.37
N PHE A 117 -18.82 -9.23 -17.31
CA PHE A 117 -19.29 -10.43 -16.61
C PHE A 117 -20.37 -10.13 -15.54
N LEU A 118 -20.66 -8.85 -15.27
CA LEU A 118 -21.63 -8.46 -14.24
C LEU A 118 -22.97 -8.00 -14.86
N ASN A 119 -24.06 -8.25 -14.14
CA ASN A 119 -25.38 -7.75 -14.48
C ASN A 119 -25.59 -6.33 -13.93
N GLU A 120 -26.56 -5.59 -14.47
CA GLU A 120 -26.88 -4.24 -13.99
C GLU A 120 -27.33 -4.21 -12.53
N ALA A 121 -27.97 -5.28 -12.06
CA ALA A 121 -28.31 -5.46 -10.64
C ALA A 121 -27.09 -5.45 -9.70
N SER A 122 -25.89 -5.73 -10.23
CA SER A 122 -24.64 -5.70 -9.46
C SER A 122 -24.02 -4.30 -9.33
N LEU A 123 -24.54 -3.31 -10.05
CA LEU A 123 -24.00 -1.95 -10.08
C LEU A 123 -23.79 -1.34 -8.68
N PRO A 124 -24.77 -1.38 -7.74
CA PRO A 124 -24.56 -0.80 -6.41
C PRO A 124 -23.44 -1.48 -5.62
N TRP A 125 -23.26 -2.79 -5.79
CA TRP A 125 -22.16 -3.53 -5.15
C TRP A 125 -20.79 -3.12 -5.70
N VAL A 126 -20.69 -2.99 -7.02
CA VAL A 126 -19.44 -2.55 -7.67
C VAL A 126 -19.07 -1.13 -7.25
N LEU A 127 -20.07 -0.22 -7.25
CA LEU A 127 -19.87 1.15 -6.78
C LEU A 127 -19.45 1.21 -5.31
N SER A 128 -20.00 0.35 -4.46
CA SER A 128 -19.61 0.25 -3.05
C SER A 128 -18.16 -0.19 -2.89
N VAL A 129 -17.72 -1.20 -3.65
CA VAL A 129 -16.33 -1.69 -3.64
C VAL A 129 -15.36 -0.62 -4.17
N LEU A 130 -15.71 0.05 -5.26
CA LEU A 130 -14.92 1.16 -5.81
C LEU A 130 -14.85 2.34 -4.83
N GLY A 131 -15.99 2.70 -4.21
CA GLY A 131 -16.05 3.73 -3.17
C GLY A 131 -15.13 3.41 -1.99
N PHE A 132 -15.15 2.16 -1.52
CA PHE A 132 -14.21 1.69 -0.51
C PHE A 132 -12.77 1.79 -0.98
N GLY A 133 -12.46 1.41 -2.23
CA GLY A 133 -11.13 1.55 -2.83
C GLY A 133 -10.65 3.01 -2.89
N ILE A 134 -11.55 3.96 -3.18
CA ILE A 134 -11.26 5.40 -3.16
C ILE A 134 -10.93 5.85 -1.74
N LEU A 135 -11.75 5.47 -0.74
CA LEU A 135 -11.51 5.82 0.67
C LEU A 135 -10.17 5.28 1.17
N VAL A 136 -9.86 4.03 0.84
CA VAL A 136 -8.58 3.40 1.22
C VAL A 136 -7.41 4.12 0.54
N SER A 137 -7.50 4.45 -0.74
CA SER A 137 -6.44 5.17 -1.47
C SER A 137 -6.21 6.57 -0.88
N ALA A 138 -7.29 7.30 -0.56
CA ALA A 138 -7.22 8.60 0.09
C ALA A 138 -6.62 8.52 1.51
N PHE A 139 -6.98 7.50 2.27
CA PHE A 139 -6.41 7.24 3.59
C PHE A 139 -4.90 6.95 3.51
N LEU A 140 -4.47 6.15 2.52
CA LEU A 140 -3.05 5.86 2.32
C LEU A 140 -2.27 7.11 1.92
N GLU A 141 -2.84 7.96 1.07
CA GLU A 141 -2.23 9.22 0.66
C GLU A 141 -2.03 10.15 1.87
N TYR A 142 -3.06 10.26 2.72
CA TYR A 142 -2.96 11.00 3.98
C TYR A 142 -1.87 10.43 4.90
N ARG A 143 -1.76 9.12 4.99
CA ARG A 143 -0.70 8.44 5.77
C ARG A 143 0.69 8.68 5.18
N VAL A 144 0.84 8.65 3.85
CA VAL A 144 2.11 8.99 3.17
C VAL A 144 2.52 10.42 3.53
N PHE A 145 1.59 11.36 3.45
CA PHE A 145 1.83 12.76 3.81
C PHE A 145 2.33 12.90 5.26
N LEU A 146 1.69 12.21 6.22
CA LEU A 146 2.11 12.23 7.63
C LEU A 146 3.53 11.67 7.82
N ILE A 147 3.88 10.60 7.10
CA ILE A 147 5.20 9.95 7.19
C ILE A 147 6.28 10.82 6.58
N GLU A 148 6.03 11.43 5.42
CA GLU A 148 7.00 12.30 4.74
C GLU A 148 7.33 13.55 5.55
N HIS A 149 6.36 14.06 6.34
CA HIS A 149 6.54 15.23 7.20
C HIS A 149 6.90 14.91 8.65
N ASP A 150 7.23 13.63 8.97
CA ASP A 150 7.55 13.18 10.34
C ASP A 150 6.51 13.57 11.41
N LYS A 151 5.24 13.78 11.00
CA LYS A 151 4.10 14.07 11.88
C LYS A 151 3.39 12.82 12.40
N ASP A 152 3.89 11.65 12.04
CA ASP A 152 3.35 10.36 12.42
C ASP A 152 3.60 10.09 13.92
N ARG A 153 2.58 9.57 14.62
CA ARG A 153 2.67 9.17 16.03
C ARG A 153 3.75 8.10 16.28
N TYR A 154 3.96 7.20 15.32
CA TYR A 154 4.98 6.16 15.42
C TYR A 154 6.41 6.73 15.55
N ILE A 155 6.74 7.78 14.80
CA ILE A 155 8.08 8.39 14.87
C ILE A 155 8.34 8.98 16.25
N LYS A 156 7.31 9.53 16.93
CA LYS A 156 7.44 10.05 18.29
C LYS A 156 7.79 8.93 19.29
N HIS A 157 7.10 7.79 19.20
CA HIS A 157 7.40 6.63 20.04
C HIS A 157 8.79 6.05 19.76
N ILE A 158 9.19 5.97 18.48
CA ILE A 158 10.53 5.51 18.09
C ILE A 158 11.61 6.45 18.67
N ARG A 159 11.42 7.77 18.56
CA ARG A 159 12.36 8.75 19.11
C ARG A 159 12.42 8.69 20.66
N GLN A 160 11.30 8.54 21.33
CA GLN A 160 11.25 8.35 22.78
C GLN A 160 11.97 7.08 23.22
N PHE A 161 11.73 5.96 22.54
CA PHE A 161 12.41 4.71 22.80
C PHE A 161 13.93 4.81 22.53
N ALA A 162 14.33 5.44 21.43
CA ALA A 162 15.74 5.67 21.11
C ALA A 162 16.44 6.58 22.12
N ALA A 163 15.73 7.56 22.69
CA ALA A 163 16.29 8.45 23.72
C ALA A 163 16.37 7.79 25.13
N SER A 164 15.63 6.70 25.35
CA SER A 164 15.64 5.95 26.62
C SER A 164 16.71 4.85 26.68
N ILE A 165 17.48 4.69 25.61
CA ILE A 165 18.56 3.70 25.45
C ILE A 165 19.91 4.34 25.64
#